data_51e4cf532985cf75223d376d6a8b8a6e
#
_entry.id   51e4cf532985cf75223d376d6a8b8a6e
#
_cell.length_a   1.000
_cell.length_b   1.000
_cell.length_c   1.000
_cell.angle_alpha   90.00
_cell.angle_beta   90.00
_cell.angle_gamma   90.00
#
_symmetry.space_group_name_H-M   'P 1'
#
loop_
_entity.id
_entity.type
_entity.pdbx_description
1 polymer ?
#
loop_
_entity_poly.entity_id
_entity_poly.type
_entity_poly.pdbx_seq_one_letter_code
_entity_poly.pdbx_strand_id
1 'polypeptide(L)'
;MRASFSPEPERISLEVGSGGLLMRRLIDRHILPAFSNPYLRGLPDASHLPGGIAFTTDGFVVDPLFFPGGDIGTLAVNGTVNDLVVSGARPEFLSLALILEEGLATADLAKILSSIRKAAAKARVRVVTGDTKVVRRGQADKLYIVTAGVGRVIGRPAAAKIRPGDKLILTGPLGEHSLAVMLARGDFGLAAGVKSDCAPLNFLLPLWPQGARWMRDITRGGLATILSELAERLPFSVRIDEDKIPVSRPVRGAAELLGIDPLYLACEGRAVIVAPIKKAGRMLAAVRHHPQGRKAEIIGEVTKTAGRPGELLLATLAGGLRLLEPLTSEILPRIC
;
A
#
# COMPACT_ATOMS: atom_id res chain seq x y z
N MET A 1 26.52 -5.18 15.29
CA MET A 1 26.16 -6.53 15.76
C MET A 1 25.15 -7.09 14.78
N ARG A 2 25.48 -8.16 14.04
CA ARG A 2 24.49 -8.87 13.22
C ARG A 2 23.58 -9.64 14.18
N ALA A 3 22.30 -9.30 14.20
CA ALA A 3 21.32 -10.06 14.97
C ALA A 3 21.40 -11.53 14.55
N SER A 4 21.61 -12.43 15.52
CA SER A 4 21.50 -13.87 15.33
C SER A 4 20.02 -14.19 15.08
N PHE A 5 19.69 -14.40 13.82
CA PHE A 5 18.33 -14.69 13.42
C PHE A 5 18.01 -16.16 13.69
N SER A 6 16.85 -16.39 14.27
CA SER A 6 16.26 -17.73 14.40
C SER A 6 16.28 -18.46 13.07
N PRO A 7 16.48 -19.79 13.06
CA PRO A 7 16.41 -20.60 11.85
C PRO A 7 15.05 -20.38 11.17
N GLU A 8 15.05 -20.40 9.85
CA GLU A 8 13.83 -20.29 9.05
C GLU A 8 12.85 -21.40 9.44
N PRO A 9 11.54 -21.11 9.59
CA PRO A 9 10.57 -22.15 9.86
C PRO A 9 10.54 -23.14 8.69
N GLU A 10 10.54 -24.44 8.96
CA GLU A 10 10.45 -25.51 7.93
C GLU A 10 9.15 -25.45 7.12
N ARG A 11 8.15 -24.70 7.57
CA ARG A 11 6.85 -24.50 6.95
C ARG A 11 6.49 -23.03 6.91
N ILE A 12 5.80 -22.62 5.85
CA ILE A 12 5.30 -21.25 5.72
C ILE A 12 4.21 -21.03 6.78
N SER A 13 4.41 -20.02 7.64
CA SER A 13 3.43 -19.57 8.63
C SER A 13 2.65 -18.36 8.11
N LEU A 14 1.52 -18.07 8.73
CA LEU A 14 0.70 -16.89 8.38
C LEU A 14 1.49 -15.57 8.55
N GLU A 15 2.38 -15.52 9.53
CA GLU A 15 3.23 -14.35 9.80
C GLU A 15 4.12 -13.95 8.62
N VAL A 16 4.52 -14.91 7.77
CA VAL A 16 5.30 -14.63 6.55
C VAL A 16 4.49 -13.82 5.55
N GLY A 17 3.16 -13.95 5.54
CA GLY A 17 2.25 -13.25 4.62
C GLY A 17 2.07 -11.74 4.88
N SER A 18 2.71 -11.20 5.91
CA SER A 18 2.40 -9.88 6.47
C SER A 18 3.00 -8.66 5.79
N GLY A 19 3.78 -8.83 4.73
CA GLY A 19 4.39 -7.69 4.00
C GLY A 19 5.61 -7.07 4.68
N GLY A 20 6.09 -7.62 5.82
CA GLY A 20 7.27 -7.13 6.51
C GLY A 20 8.56 -7.89 6.14
N LEU A 21 9.54 -7.87 7.05
CA LEU A 21 10.85 -8.50 6.85
C LEU A 21 10.78 -10.00 6.57
N LEU A 22 9.81 -10.72 7.15
CA LEU A 22 9.65 -12.17 6.91
C LEU A 22 9.22 -12.46 5.47
N MET A 23 8.24 -11.71 4.93
CA MET A 23 7.83 -11.82 3.53
C MET A 23 8.99 -11.48 2.60
N ARG A 24 9.73 -10.41 2.89
CA ARG A 24 10.89 -10.01 2.11
C ARG A 24 11.92 -11.14 2.02
N ARG A 25 12.21 -11.82 3.15
CA ARG A 25 13.13 -12.95 3.18
C ARG A 25 12.65 -14.13 2.35
N LEU A 26 11.34 -14.49 2.45
CA LEU A 26 10.76 -15.53 1.63
C LEU A 26 10.96 -15.22 0.14
N ILE A 27 10.66 -14.00 -0.27
CA ILE A 27 10.81 -13.57 -1.67
C ILE A 27 12.28 -13.62 -2.10
N ASP A 28 13.19 -13.03 -1.33
CA ASP A 28 14.61 -12.92 -1.67
C ASP A 28 15.30 -14.29 -1.72
N ARG A 29 14.90 -15.26 -0.87
CA ARG A 29 15.56 -16.57 -0.77
C ARG A 29 14.97 -17.64 -1.68
N HIS A 30 13.66 -17.61 -1.90
CA HIS A 30 12.98 -18.72 -2.58
C HIS A 30 12.37 -18.31 -3.93
N ILE A 31 11.77 -17.13 -4.02
CA ILE A 31 11.02 -16.70 -5.21
C ILE A 31 11.95 -16.06 -6.24
N LEU A 32 12.70 -15.03 -5.85
CA LEU A 32 13.56 -14.30 -6.78
C LEU A 32 14.64 -15.17 -7.44
N PRO A 33 15.31 -16.11 -6.75
CA PRO A 33 16.29 -16.96 -7.41
C PRO A 33 15.71 -17.83 -8.53
N ALA A 34 14.43 -18.24 -8.40
CA ALA A 34 13.75 -19.04 -9.42
C ALA A 34 13.37 -18.22 -10.67
N PHE A 35 13.16 -16.91 -10.53
CA PHE A 35 12.64 -16.03 -11.60
C PHE A 35 13.54 -14.82 -11.90
N SER A 36 14.83 -14.89 -11.60
CA SER A 36 15.76 -13.77 -11.73
C SER A 36 15.77 -13.18 -13.14
N ASN A 37 15.34 -11.93 -13.26
CA ASN A 37 15.37 -11.15 -14.48
C ASN A 37 15.40 -9.64 -14.17
N PRO A 38 15.72 -8.76 -15.16
CA PRO A 38 15.83 -7.32 -14.92
C PRO A 38 14.56 -6.64 -14.44
N TYR A 39 13.37 -7.17 -14.77
CA TYR A 39 12.08 -6.56 -14.43
C TYR A 39 11.73 -6.73 -12.96
N LEU A 40 12.22 -7.77 -12.28
CA LEU A 40 12.03 -8.01 -10.86
C LEU A 40 13.04 -7.28 -9.97
N ARG A 41 14.04 -6.62 -10.57
CA ARG A 41 15.07 -5.92 -9.79
C ARG A 41 14.46 -4.80 -8.95
N GLY A 42 14.60 -4.92 -7.64
CA GLY A 42 14.11 -3.93 -6.67
C GLY A 42 12.62 -4.06 -6.35
N LEU A 43 11.93 -5.11 -6.82
CA LEU A 43 10.53 -5.43 -6.52
C LEU A 43 9.62 -4.19 -6.64
N PRO A 44 9.48 -3.61 -7.84
CA PRO A 44 8.57 -2.47 -8.05
C PRO A 44 7.10 -2.90 -7.93
N ASP A 45 6.21 -1.98 -7.60
CA ASP A 45 4.77 -2.25 -7.54
C ASP A 45 4.21 -2.65 -8.92
N ALA A 46 4.74 -2.09 -10.00
CA ALA A 46 4.50 -2.58 -11.35
C ALA A 46 5.79 -2.60 -12.19
N SER A 47 5.95 -3.63 -13.01
CA SER A 47 7.07 -3.76 -13.94
C SER A 47 6.83 -2.94 -15.20
N HIS A 48 7.85 -2.18 -15.64
CA HIS A 48 7.81 -1.46 -16.91
C HIS A 48 8.39 -2.34 -18.04
N LEU A 49 7.52 -2.74 -18.94
CA LEU A 49 7.82 -3.60 -20.08
C LEU A 49 8.15 -2.78 -21.35
N PRO A 50 8.71 -3.41 -22.41
CA PRO A 50 8.87 -2.78 -23.71
C PRO A 50 7.55 -2.24 -24.26
N GLY A 51 7.62 -1.24 -25.16
CA GLY A 51 6.42 -0.61 -25.74
C GLY A 51 5.69 0.36 -24.82
N GLY A 52 6.29 0.76 -23.67
CA GLY A 52 5.68 1.71 -22.74
C GLY A 52 4.52 1.12 -21.95
N ILE A 53 4.55 -0.16 -21.68
CA ILE A 53 3.56 -0.91 -20.93
C ILE A 53 4.04 -1.05 -19.49
N ALA A 54 3.13 -0.91 -18.52
CA ALA A 54 3.32 -1.33 -17.14
C ALA A 54 2.39 -2.51 -16.83
N PHE A 55 2.87 -3.45 -16.00
CA PHE A 55 2.16 -4.66 -15.62
C PHE A 55 2.35 -4.95 -14.13
N THR A 56 1.26 -5.25 -13.45
CA THR A 56 1.24 -5.69 -12.04
C THR A 56 0.25 -6.83 -11.83
N THR A 57 0.35 -7.50 -10.68
CA THR A 57 -0.62 -8.52 -10.24
C THR A 57 -0.73 -8.54 -8.73
N ASP A 58 -1.96 -8.72 -8.23
CA ASP A 58 -2.29 -8.79 -6.81
C ASP A 58 -3.25 -9.92 -6.49
N GLY A 59 -3.13 -10.45 -5.26
CA GLY A 59 -4.08 -11.40 -4.68
C GLY A 59 -4.73 -10.82 -3.42
N PHE A 60 -6.06 -10.88 -3.36
CA PHE A 60 -6.87 -10.30 -2.27
C PHE A 60 -7.57 -11.38 -1.46
N VAL A 61 -7.37 -11.35 -0.14
CA VAL A 61 -7.82 -12.36 0.84
C VAL A 61 -8.42 -11.73 2.10
N VAL A 62 -8.99 -10.55 2.00
CA VAL A 62 -9.55 -9.79 3.14
C VAL A 62 -10.69 -10.54 3.84
N ASP A 63 -10.70 -10.50 5.16
CA ASP A 63 -11.79 -11.00 5.99
C ASP A 63 -12.18 -9.96 7.04
N PRO A 64 -13.49 -9.58 7.13
CA PRO A 64 -14.62 -10.07 6.32
C PRO A 64 -14.63 -9.53 4.88
N LEU A 65 -15.38 -10.18 3.98
CA LEU A 65 -15.50 -9.75 2.58
C LEU A 65 -16.10 -8.36 2.41
N PHE A 66 -16.94 -7.93 3.36
CA PHE A 66 -17.60 -6.63 3.41
C PHE A 66 -17.17 -5.88 4.68
N PHE A 67 -16.77 -4.64 4.52
CA PHE A 67 -16.35 -3.77 5.62
C PHE A 67 -16.86 -2.33 5.41
N PRO A 68 -16.92 -1.50 6.45
CA PRO A 68 -17.32 -0.12 6.29
C PRO A 68 -16.46 0.62 5.27
N GLY A 69 -17.08 1.11 4.20
CA GLY A 69 -16.40 1.85 3.12
C GLY A 69 -15.99 1.03 1.91
N GLY A 70 -16.15 -0.32 1.92
CA GLY A 70 -15.82 -1.17 0.79
C GLY A 70 -16.12 -2.65 0.97
N ASP A 71 -15.61 -3.43 0.04
CA ASP A 71 -15.61 -4.88 0.04
C ASP A 71 -14.39 -5.40 -0.72
N ILE A 72 -14.19 -6.72 -0.72
CA ILE A 72 -13.06 -7.36 -1.43
C ILE A 72 -13.03 -7.00 -2.92
N GLY A 73 -14.18 -6.76 -3.57
CA GLY A 73 -14.24 -6.37 -4.98
C GLY A 73 -13.76 -4.94 -5.21
N THR A 74 -14.14 -4.00 -4.34
CA THR A 74 -13.65 -2.62 -4.37
C THR A 74 -12.14 -2.60 -4.13
N LEU A 75 -11.67 -3.39 -3.17
CA LEU A 75 -10.27 -3.51 -2.80
C LEU A 75 -9.45 -4.04 -3.98
N ALA A 76 -9.89 -5.15 -4.61
CA ALA A 76 -9.17 -5.80 -5.71
C ALA A 76 -8.97 -4.88 -6.93
N VAL A 77 -9.96 -4.06 -7.27
CA VAL A 77 -9.80 -3.09 -8.36
C VAL A 77 -8.85 -1.96 -7.97
N ASN A 78 -9.04 -1.38 -6.79
CA ASN A 78 -8.28 -0.19 -6.39
C ASN A 78 -6.82 -0.52 -6.09
N GLY A 79 -6.51 -1.64 -5.43
CA GLY A 79 -5.12 -2.04 -5.14
C GLY A 79 -4.31 -2.16 -6.43
N THR A 80 -4.76 -2.98 -7.38
CA THR A 80 -4.06 -3.16 -8.67
C THR A 80 -3.97 -1.87 -9.50
N VAL A 81 -5.01 -1.03 -9.46
CA VAL A 81 -4.97 0.30 -10.09
C VAL A 81 -3.93 1.20 -9.41
N ASN A 82 -3.85 1.18 -8.10
CA ASN A 82 -2.94 2.02 -7.32
C ASN A 82 -1.47 1.67 -7.58
N ASP A 83 -1.14 0.40 -7.68
CA ASP A 83 0.19 -0.08 -8.09
C ASP A 83 0.64 0.53 -9.43
N LEU A 84 -0.24 0.48 -10.43
CA LEU A 84 0.04 1.09 -11.73
C LEU A 84 0.25 2.60 -11.61
N VAL A 85 -0.61 3.29 -10.85
CA VAL A 85 -0.53 4.74 -10.65
C VAL A 85 0.78 5.15 -9.98
N VAL A 86 1.13 4.49 -8.87
CA VAL A 86 2.35 4.83 -8.10
C VAL A 86 3.62 4.39 -8.81
N SER A 87 3.53 3.45 -9.75
CA SER A 87 4.61 3.09 -10.66
C SER A 87 4.76 4.01 -11.89
N GLY A 88 3.90 5.03 -12.03
CA GLY A 88 3.96 6.00 -13.12
C GLY A 88 3.25 5.56 -14.39
N ALA A 89 2.25 4.72 -14.28
CA ALA A 89 1.45 4.29 -15.41
C ALA A 89 -0.02 4.68 -15.26
N ARG A 90 -0.65 5.04 -16.38
CA ARG A 90 -2.10 5.19 -16.47
C ARG A 90 -2.73 3.81 -16.60
N PRO A 91 -3.54 3.35 -15.64
CA PRO A 91 -4.24 2.07 -15.74
C PRO A 91 -5.22 2.06 -16.92
N GLU A 92 -5.29 0.94 -17.65
CA GLU A 92 -6.17 0.79 -18.82
C GLU A 92 -7.02 -0.48 -18.70
N PHE A 93 -6.42 -1.62 -18.36
CA PHE A 93 -7.09 -2.92 -18.37
C PHE A 93 -6.76 -3.74 -17.11
N LEU A 94 -7.73 -4.57 -16.72
CA LEU A 94 -7.59 -5.54 -15.63
C LEU A 94 -7.99 -6.94 -16.12
N SER A 95 -7.35 -7.97 -15.60
CA SER A 95 -7.91 -9.31 -15.51
C SER A 95 -8.61 -9.50 -14.17
N LEU A 96 -9.51 -10.49 -14.08
CA LEU A 96 -10.23 -10.81 -12.85
C LEU A 96 -10.35 -12.33 -12.73
N ALA A 97 -9.60 -12.94 -11.81
CA ALA A 97 -9.76 -14.33 -11.46
C ALA A 97 -10.44 -14.47 -10.09
N LEU A 98 -11.44 -15.33 -10.01
CA LEU A 98 -12.23 -15.59 -8.81
C LEU A 98 -12.03 -17.04 -8.35
N ILE A 99 -11.67 -17.22 -7.08
CA ILE A 99 -11.63 -18.54 -6.43
C ILE A 99 -12.77 -18.53 -5.39
N LEU A 100 -13.85 -19.21 -5.73
CA LEU A 100 -15.09 -19.25 -4.95
C LEU A 100 -15.11 -20.52 -4.09
N GLU A 101 -15.39 -20.37 -2.82
CA GLU A 101 -15.66 -21.52 -1.95
C GLU A 101 -17.11 -21.98 -2.08
N GLU A 102 -17.32 -23.28 -2.13
CA GLU A 102 -18.64 -23.90 -2.09
C GLU A 102 -19.42 -23.41 -0.85
N GLY A 103 -20.64 -22.90 -1.08
CA GLY A 103 -21.49 -22.33 -0.03
C GLY A 103 -21.45 -20.81 0.05
N LEU A 104 -20.64 -20.12 -0.74
CA LEU A 104 -20.74 -18.67 -0.88
C LEU A 104 -22.12 -18.29 -1.42
N ALA A 105 -22.82 -17.38 -0.76
CA ALA A 105 -24.14 -16.92 -1.20
C ALA A 105 -24.04 -16.20 -2.55
N THR A 106 -24.86 -16.58 -3.53
CA THR A 106 -24.92 -15.95 -4.86
C THR A 106 -25.23 -14.45 -4.78
N ALA A 107 -26.03 -14.07 -3.77
CA ALA A 107 -26.37 -12.67 -3.51
C ALA A 107 -25.14 -11.84 -3.10
N ASP A 108 -24.22 -12.42 -2.32
CA ASP A 108 -22.97 -11.74 -1.92
C ASP A 108 -21.99 -11.64 -3.09
N LEU A 109 -21.89 -12.69 -3.90
CA LEU A 109 -21.12 -12.62 -5.16
C LEU A 109 -21.66 -11.51 -6.07
N ALA A 110 -22.99 -11.41 -6.23
CA ALA A 110 -23.60 -10.35 -7.04
C ALA A 110 -23.30 -8.94 -6.53
N LYS A 111 -23.29 -8.73 -5.21
CA LYS A 111 -22.89 -7.45 -4.59
C LYS A 111 -21.43 -7.14 -4.90
N ILE A 112 -20.53 -8.10 -4.73
CA ILE A 112 -19.08 -7.95 -4.99
C ILE A 112 -18.84 -7.62 -6.47
N LEU A 113 -19.47 -8.33 -7.39
CA LEU A 113 -19.35 -8.05 -8.83
C LEU A 113 -19.88 -6.64 -9.17
N SER A 114 -20.96 -6.20 -8.52
CA SER A 114 -21.45 -4.81 -8.65
C SER A 114 -20.42 -3.79 -8.15
N SER A 115 -19.76 -4.07 -7.04
CA SER A 115 -18.70 -3.21 -6.50
C SER A 115 -17.47 -3.16 -7.41
N ILE A 116 -17.03 -4.29 -7.95
CA ILE A 116 -15.96 -4.36 -8.96
C ILE A 116 -16.30 -3.46 -10.16
N ARG A 117 -17.52 -3.60 -10.72
CA ARG A 117 -17.96 -2.78 -11.85
C ARG A 117 -17.93 -1.28 -11.54
N LYS A 118 -18.41 -0.89 -10.36
CA LYS A 118 -18.41 0.52 -9.92
C LYS A 118 -16.99 1.06 -9.70
N ALA A 119 -16.13 0.28 -9.06
CA ALA A 119 -14.73 0.64 -8.82
C ALA A 119 -13.97 0.78 -10.15
N ALA A 120 -14.12 -0.18 -11.07
CA ALA A 120 -13.50 -0.13 -12.40
C ALA A 120 -13.94 1.11 -13.20
N ALA A 121 -15.24 1.44 -13.18
CA ALA A 121 -15.75 2.65 -13.82
C ALA A 121 -15.16 3.92 -13.19
N LYS A 122 -15.08 4.00 -11.86
CA LYS A 122 -14.47 5.13 -11.12
C LYS A 122 -12.98 5.28 -11.44
N ALA A 123 -12.26 4.16 -11.50
CA ALA A 123 -10.84 4.11 -11.85
C ALA A 123 -10.58 4.26 -13.35
N ARG A 124 -11.63 4.28 -14.20
CA ARG A 124 -11.55 4.34 -15.67
C ARG A 124 -10.74 3.19 -16.28
N VAL A 125 -10.90 1.99 -15.74
CA VAL A 125 -10.30 0.75 -16.25
C VAL A 125 -11.39 -0.21 -16.73
N ARG A 126 -11.01 -1.17 -17.58
CA ARG A 126 -11.90 -2.22 -18.08
C ARG A 126 -11.39 -3.59 -17.66
N VAL A 127 -12.29 -4.41 -17.12
CA VAL A 127 -12.02 -5.84 -16.97
C VAL A 127 -12.22 -6.47 -18.36
N VAL A 128 -11.16 -7.08 -18.89
CA VAL A 128 -11.10 -7.58 -20.28
C VAL A 128 -10.93 -9.09 -20.39
N THR A 129 -10.57 -9.75 -19.31
CA THR A 129 -10.43 -11.21 -19.24
C THR A 129 -10.56 -11.67 -17.79
N GLY A 130 -10.77 -12.94 -17.59
CA GLY A 130 -10.85 -13.52 -16.24
C GLY A 130 -10.93 -15.04 -16.25
N ASP A 131 -10.92 -15.61 -15.05
CA ASP A 131 -11.14 -17.03 -14.80
C ASP A 131 -12.00 -17.21 -13.54
N THR A 132 -12.67 -18.35 -13.41
CA THR A 132 -13.45 -18.66 -12.22
C THR A 132 -13.24 -20.13 -11.84
N LYS A 133 -12.88 -20.35 -10.60
CA LYS A 133 -12.77 -21.69 -9.99
C LYS A 133 -13.70 -21.77 -8.80
N VAL A 134 -14.31 -22.94 -8.62
CA VAL A 134 -15.06 -23.28 -7.41
C VAL A 134 -14.29 -24.38 -6.69
N VAL A 135 -14.01 -24.18 -5.41
CA VAL A 135 -13.32 -25.13 -4.54
C VAL A 135 -14.27 -25.63 -3.45
N ARG A 136 -13.94 -26.79 -2.85
CA ARG A 136 -14.77 -27.36 -1.78
C ARG A 136 -14.73 -26.47 -0.53
N ARG A 137 -15.74 -26.61 0.31
CA ARG A 137 -15.78 -25.98 1.64
C ARG A 137 -14.52 -26.30 2.44
N GLY A 138 -13.89 -25.29 3.06
CA GLY A 138 -12.64 -25.37 3.80
C GLY A 138 -11.37 -25.33 2.94
N GLN A 139 -11.49 -25.13 1.62
CA GLN A 139 -10.33 -25.00 0.72
C GLN A 139 -10.06 -23.54 0.31
N ALA A 140 -10.95 -22.64 0.61
CA ALA A 140 -10.77 -21.20 0.55
C ALA A 140 -11.50 -20.59 1.74
N ASP A 141 -11.55 -19.27 1.83
CA ASP A 141 -12.32 -18.57 2.83
C ASP A 141 -13.34 -17.68 2.11
N LYS A 142 -14.43 -18.30 1.72
CA LYS A 142 -15.54 -17.72 0.95
C LYS A 142 -15.12 -17.32 -0.48
N LEU A 143 -14.19 -16.37 -0.61
CA LEU A 143 -13.77 -15.82 -1.91
C LEU A 143 -12.35 -15.26 -1.82
N TYR A 144 -11.52 -15.65 -2.79
CA TYR A 144 -10.27 -14.95 -3.11
C TYR A 144 -10.37 -14.33 -4.50
N ILE A 145 -9.77 -13.17 -4.66
CA ILE A 145 -9.73 -12.45 -5.95
C ILE A 145 -8.26 -12.26 -6.33
N VAL A 146 -7.92 -12.60 -7.58
CA VAL A 146 -6.63 -12.28 -8.18
C VAL A 146 -6.86 -11.37 -9.37
N THR A 147 -6.15 -10.26 -9.40
CA THR A 147 -6.19 -9.31 -10.52
C THR A 147 -4.80 -9.15 -11.11
N ALA A 148 -4.74 -8.90 -12.41
CA ALA A 148 -3.56 -8.36 -13.05
C ALA A 148 -3.93 -7.09 -13.79
N GLY A 149 -3.06 -6.08 -13.72
CA GLY A 149 -3.28 -4.77 -14.29
C GLY A 149 -2.30 -4.44 -15.40
N VAL A 150 -2.82 -3.84 -16.48
CA VAL A 150 -2.04 -3.30 -17.59
C VAL A 150 -2.28 -1.81 -17.68
N GLY A 151 -1.20 -1.04 -17.79
CA GLY A 151 -1.25 0.41 -17.94
C GLY A 151 -0.22 0.95 -18.92
N ARG A 152 -0.40 2.19 -19.33
CA ARG A 152 0.54 2.91 -20.20
C ARG A 152 1.45 3.79 -19.37
N VAL A 153 2.75 3.61 -19.52
CA VAL A 153 3.76 4.39 -18.81
C VAL A 153 3.69 5.87 -19.23
N ILE A 154 3.54 6.76 -18.26
CA ILE A 154 3.52 8.22 -18.41
C ILE A 154 4.62 8.91 -17.60
N GLY A 155 5.24 8.20 -16.67
CA GLY A 155 6.36 8.61 -15.84
C GLY A 155 7.12 7.39 -15.36
N ARG A 156 8.24 7.60 -14.69
CA ARG A 156 9.03 6.50 -14.12
C ARG A 156 9.55 6.88 -12.74
N PRO A 157 9.38 6.04 -11.74
CA PRO A 157 10.06 6.21 -10.47
C PRO A 157 11.57 6.33 -10.71
N ALA A 158 12.18 7.31 -10.07
CA ALA A 158 13.58 7.62 -10.26
C ALA A 158 14.27 7.86 -8.91
N ALA A 159 14.33 6.82 -8.07
CA ALA A 159 14.97 6.89 -6.75
C ALA A 159 16.41 7.45 -6.83
N ALA A 160 17.13 7.14 -7.89
CA ALA A 160 18.47 7.72 -8.17
C ALA A 160 18.46 9.25 -8.34
N LYS A 161 17.31 9.88 -8.58
CA LYS A 161 17.16 11.34 -8.66
C LYS A 161 16.76 12.00 -7.33
N ILE A 162 16.48 11.23 -6.31
CA ILE A 162 16.15 11.75 -4.98
C ILE A 162 17.37 12.44 -4.39
N ARG A 163 17.19 13.60 -3.79
CA ARG A 163 18.24 14.46 -3.23
C ARG A 163 17.84 14.99 -1.86
N PRO A 164 18.79 15.32 -1.00
CA PRO A 164 18.53 16.06 0.22
C PRO A 164 17.73 17.33 -0.05
N GLY A 165 16.75 17.59 0.82
CA GLY A 165 15.78 18.67 0.68
C GLY A 165 14.49 18.27 -0.08
N ASP A 166 14.45 17.14 -0.80
CA ASP A 166 13.21 16.64 -1.37
C ASP A 166 12.20 16.35 -0.27
N LYS A 167 10.94 16.72 -0.51
CA LYS A 167 9.86 16.64 0.48
C LYS A 167 9.03 15.37 0.32
N LEU A 168 8.54 14.87 1.44
CA LEU A 168 7.63 13.75 1.52
C LEU A 168 6.20 14.28 1.68
N ILE A 169 5.34 14.00 0.71
CA ILE A 169 3.92 14.36 0.74
C ILE A 169 3.12 13.10 1.01
N LEU A 170 2.38 13.08 2.13
CA LEU A 170 1.39 12.06 2.43
C LEU A 170 0.02 12.52 1.95
N THR A 171 -0.72 11.69 1.21
CA THR A 171 -1.96 12.12 0.53
C THR A 171 -3.18 12.22 1.44
N GLY A 172 -3.11 11.73 2.66
CA GLY A 172 -4.21 11.82 3.63
C GLY A 172 -3.97 11.04 4.92
N PRO A 173 -4.98 10.91 5.80
CA PRO A 173 -4.84 10.25 7.09
C PRO A 173 -4.47 8.77 6.98
N LEU A 174 -3.70 8.28 7.96
CA LEU A 174 -3.27 6.88 8.06
C LEU A 174 -4.30 6.00 8.79
N GLY A 175 -4.30 4.70 8.47
CA GLY A 175 -4.88 3.62 9.24
C GLY A 175 -6.39 3.46 9.15
N GLU A 176 -7.09 4.25 8.30
CA GLU A 176 -8.56 4.17 8.19
C GLU A 176 -9.01 2.82 7.63
N HIS A 177 -8.28 2.23 6.66
CA HIS A 177 -8.61 0.90 6.12
C HIS A 177 -8.44 -0.19 7.18
N SER A 178 -7.25 -0.29 7.77
CA SER A 178 -6.96 -1.29 8.80
C SER A 178 -8.00 -1.26 9.91
N LEU A 179 -8.31 -0.07 10.45
CA LEU A 179 -9.30 0.05 11.51
C LEU A 179 -10.70 -0.34 11.05
N ALA A 180 -11.12 0.03 9.84
CA ALA A 180 -12.43 -0.35 9.31
C ALA A 180 -12.60 -1.87 9.20
N VAL A 181 -11.56 -2.60 8.75
CA VAL A 181 -11.57 -4.07 8.67
C VAL A 181 -11.57 -4.70 10.06
N MET A 182 -10.74 -4.21 10.99
CA MET A 182 -10.70 -4.69 12.37
C MET A 182 -12.07 -4.57 13.08
N LEU A 183 -12.71 -3.41 12.96
CA LEU A 183 -14.04 -3.17 13.54
C LEU A 183 -15.09 -4.08 12.90
N ALA A 184 -14.99 -4.38 11.61
CA ALA A 184 -15.90 -5.28 10.91
C ALA A 184 -15.75 -6.74 11.35
N ARG A 185 -14.56 -7.16 11.83
CA ARG A 185 -14.33 -8.48 12.43
C ARG A 185 -14.96 -8.61 13.79
N GLY A 186 -15.13 -7.51 14.51
CA GLY A 186 -15.61 -7.53 15.89
C GLY A 186 -14.56 -7.94 16.93
N ASP A 187 -13.28 -7.99 16.53
CA ASP A 187 -12.19 -8.55 17.36
C ASP A 187 -11.99 -7.83 18.71
N PHE A 188 -12.45 -6.59 18.83
CA PHE A 188 -12.17 -5.77 20.01
C PHE A 188 -13.40 -5.15 20.68
N GLY A 189 -14.60 -5.46 20.25
CA GLY A 189 -15.84 -4.87 20.82
C GLY A 189 -15.92 -3.34 20.69
N LEU A 190 -15.09 -2.73 19.84
CA LEU A 190 -15.06 -1.30 19.61
C LEU A 190 -16.06 -0.90 18.53
N ALA A 191 -16.84 0.14 18.78
CA ALA A 191 -17.70 0.78 17.80
C ALA A 191 -17.13 2.16 17.47
N ALA A 192 -16.59 2.33 16.27
CA ALA A 192 -16.18 3.63 15.75
C ALA A 192 -16.72 3.81 14.33
N GLY A 193 -17.22 4.99 14.02
CA GLY A 193 -17.78 5.32 12.70
C GLY A 193 -16.70 5.50 11.61
N VAL A 194 -15.68 4.61 11.56
CA VAL A 194 -14.59 4.67 10.59
C VAL A 194 -14.97 3.87 9.36
N LYS A 195 -14.67 4.46 8.21
CA LYS A 195 -14.79 3.81 6.90
C LYS A 195 -13.41 3.66 6.29
N SER A 196 -13.20 2.56 5.57
CA SER A 196 -11.99 2.35 4.78
C SER A 196 -11.77 3.52 3.82
N ASP A 197 -10.51 3.90 3.67
CA ASP A 197 -10.05 4.87 2.67
C ASP A 197 -9.88 4.27 1.27
N CYS A 198 -10.24 2.99 1.07
CA CYS A 198 -10.10 2.27 -0.19
C CYS A 198 -10.66 3.06 -1.38
N ALA A 199 -9.77 3.48 -2.28
CA ALA A 199 -10.11 4.33 -3.41
C ALA A 199 -8.99 4.41 -4.45
N PRO A 200 -9.30 4.67 -5.74
CA PRO A 200 -8.30 4.77 -6.79
C PRO A 200 -7.49 6.07 -6.68
N LEU A 201 -6.17 5.96 -6.86
CA LEU A 201 -5.20 7.06 -6.79
C LEU A 201 -4.97 7.78 -8.14
N ASN A 202 -5.82 7.59 -9.13
CA ASN A 202 -5.67 8.17 -10.48
C ASN A 202 -5.44 9.70 -10.48
N PHE A 203 -5.91 10.41 -9.46
CA PHE A 203 -5.69 11.86 -9.32
C PHE A 203 -4.22 12.25 -9.12
N LEU A 204 -3.34 11.29 -8.81
CA LEU A 204 -1.90 11.49 -8.68
C LEU A 204 -1.15 11.42 -10.02
N LEU A 205 -1.76 10.86 -11.07
CA LEU A 205 -1.13 10.72 -12.40
C LEU A 205 -0.51 12.02 -12.94
N PRO A 206 -1.15 13.21 -12.81
CA PRO A 206 -0.58 14.46 -13.29
C PRO A 206 0.74 14.88 -12.60
N LEU A 207 1.07 14.31 -11.45
CA LEU A 207 2.30 14.64 -10.72
C LEU A 207 3.56 14.05 -11.38
N TRP A 208 3.42 12.97 -12.13
CA TRP A 208 4.54 12.35 -12.82
C TRP A 208 5.19 13.27 -13.86
N PRO A 209 4.47 13.82 -14.85
CA PRO A 209 5.07 14.79 -15.76
C PRO A 209 5.49 16.10 -15.10
N GLN A 210 4.94 16.43 -13.92
CA GLN A 210 5.42 17.55 -13.11
C GLN A 210 6.75 17.28 -12.42
N GLY A 211 7.21 16.02 -12.40
CA GLY A 211 8.53 15.60 -11.92
C GLY A 211 8.54 15.04 -10.50
N ALA A 212 7.47 14.40 -10.07
CA ALA A 212 7.53 13.53 -8.90
C ALA A 212 8.67 12.50 -9.09
N ARG A 213 9.45 12.27 -8.03
CA ARG A 213 10.63 11.40 -8.12
C ARG A 213 10.31 9.95 -7.82
N TRP A 214 9.37 9.75 -6.93
CA TRP A 214 8.94 8.45 -6.48
C TRP A 214 7.58 8.56 -5.81
N MET A 215 6.77 7.53 -5.91
CA MET A 215 5.50 7.36 -5.20
C MET A 215 5.37 5.90 -4.77
N ARG A 216 4.67 5.67 -3.69
CA ARG A 216 4.23 4.35 -3.24
C ARG A 216 2.91 4.47 -2.50
N ASP A 217 2.00 3.55 -2.72
CA ASP A 217 0.79 3.43 -1.91
C ASP A 217 1.12 2.79 -0.55
N ILE A 218 0.30 3.11 0.43
CA ILE A 218 0.59 2.76 1.83
C ILE A 218 -0.22 1.52 2.20
N THR A 219 0.20 0.37 1.71
CA THR A 219 -0.43 -0.91 1.96
C THR A 219 0.20 -1.63 3.16
N ARG A 220 0.40 -2.93 3.09
CA ARG A 220 0.93 -3.74 4.20
C ARG A 220 2.23 -3.21 4.79
N GLY A 221 2.31 -3.20 6.11
CA GLY A 221 3.44 -2.63 6.85
C GLY A 221 3.38 -1.12 7.03
N GLY A 222 2.42 -0.44 6.42
CA GLY A 222 2.15 1.00 6.61
C GLY A 222 3.25 1.92 6.08
N LEU A 223 3.15 3.18 6.46
CA LEU A 223 4.09 4.24 6.07
C LEU A 223 5.52 3.96 6.55
N ALA A 224 5.68 3.42 7.76
CA ALA A 224 6.99 3.15 8.35
C ALA A 224 7.78 2.14 7.52
N THR A 225 7.17 0.99 7.14
CA THR A 225 7.85 -0.03 6.34
C THR A 225 8.23 0.51 4.96
N ILE A 226 7.30 1.17 4.28
CA ILE A 226 7.51 1.71 2.93
C ILE A 226 8.63 2.76 2.90
N LEU A 227 8.66 3.67 3.87
CA LEU A 227 9.71 4.69 3.93
C LEU A 227 11.05 4.12 4.41
N SER A 228 11.06 3.08 5.25
CA SER A 228 12.30 2.37 5.61
C SER A 228 12.91 1.67 4.39
N GLU A 229 12.09 0.98 3.58
CA GLU A 229 12.55 0.36 2.33
C GLU A 229 13.07 1.38 1.31
N LEU A 230 12.48 2.57 1.26
CA LEU A 230 13.00 3.66 0.44
C LEU A 230 14.34 4.15 0.98
N ALA A 231 14.44 4.41 2.29
CA ALA A 231 15.63 4.92 2.93
C ALA A 231 16.83 3.99 2.73
N GLU A 232 16.65 2.68 2.90
CA GLU A 232 17.70 1.66 2.68
C GLU A 232 18.35 1.73 1.29
N ARG A 233 17.61 2.22 0.29
CA ARG A 233 18.10 2.36 -1.10
C ARG A 233 18.76 3.71 -1.38
N LEU A 234 18.76 4.62 -0.42
CA LEU A 234 19.29 5.98 -0.58
C LEU A 234 20.65 6.13 0.12
N PRO A 235 21.58 6.90 -0.45
CA PRO A 235 22.80 7.34 0.23
C PRO A 235 22.53 8.50 1.20
N PHE A 236 21.30 8.61 1.70
CA PHE A 236 20.79 9.66 2.57
C PHE A 236 19.86 9.03 3.60
N SER A 237 19.53 9.78 4.65
CA SER A 237 18.45 9.43 5.58
C SER A 237 17.14 10.10 5.16
N VAL A 238 16.04 9.54 5.68
CA VAL A 238 14.70 10.09 5.55
C VAL A 238 14.23 10.51 6.93
N ARG A 239 13.71 11.74 7.08
CA ARG A 239 13.12 12.24 8.33
C ARG A 239 11.67 12.57 8.11
N ILE A 240 10.82 12.10 9.00
CA ILE A 240 9.40 12.48 9.07
C ILE A 240 9.11 13.14 10.42
N ASP A 241 8.17 14.07 10.45
CA ASP A 241 7.80 14.86 11.62
C ASP A 241 6.45 14.36 12.15
N GLU A 242 6.41 13.86 13.38
CA GLU A 242 5.23 13.21 13.99
C GLU A 242 3.99 14.13 14.02
N ASP A 243 4.19 15.42 14.32
CA ASP A 243 3.14 16.43 14.39
C ASP A 243 2.46 16.72 13.03
N LYS A 244 3.14 16.40 11.93
CA LYS A 244 2.65 16.62 10.56
C LYS A 244 1.96 15.42 9.96
N ILE A 245 2.01 14.25 10.61
CA ILE A 245 1.39 13.04 10.08
C ILE A 245 -0.12 13.05 10.39
N PRO A 246 -0.99 13.16 9.37
CA PRO A 246 -2.42 13.17 9.60
C PRO A 246 -2.90 11.78 10.04
N VAL A 247 -3.51 11.73 11.21
CA VAL A 247 -4.21 10.56 11.77
C VAL A 247 -5.57 11.02 12.27
N SER A 248 -6.65 10.39 11.82
CA SER A 248 -8.00 10.77 12.25
C SER A 248 -8.23 10.44 13.73
N ARG A 249 -9.08 11.23 14.42
CA ARG A 249 -9.36 11.01 15.85
C ARG A 249 -9.77 9.58 16.18
N PRO A 250 -10.70 8.93 15.41
CA PRO A 250 -11.06 7.54 15.70
C PRO A 250 -9.89 6.57 15.56
N VAL A 251 -9.02 6.75 14.55
CA VAL A 251 -7.83 5.90 14.39
C VAL A 251 -6.86 6.11 15.54
N ARG A 252 -6.61 7.35 15.95
CA ARG A 252 -5.74 7.66 17.09
C ARG A 252 -6.25 7.02 18.37
N GLY A 253 -7.54 7.19 18.69
CA GLY A 253 -8.12 6.61 19.91
C GLY A 253 -8.09 5.07 19.91
N ALA A 254 -8.39 4.43 18.78
CA ALA A 254 -8.29 2.98 18.67
C ALA A 254 -6.82 2.49 18.77
N ALA A 255 -5.90 3.18 18.15
CA ALA A 255 -4.48 2.86 18.21
C ALA A 255 -3.93 2.96 19.64
N GLU A 256 -4.31 3.99 20.38
CA GLU A 256 -3.95 4.18 21.80
C GLU A 256 -4.53 3.04 22.68
N LEU A 257 -5.81 2.68 22.49
CA LEU A 257 -6.46 1.62 23.25
C LEU A 257 -5.86 0.23 22.99
N LEU A 258 -5.44 -0.01 21.74
CA LEU A 258 -4.92 -1.32 21.31
C LEU A 258 -3.39 -1.42 21.40
N GLY A 259 -2.69 -0.33 21.71
CA GLY A 259 -1.24 -0.30 21.72
C GLY A 259 -0.61 -0.44 20.34
N ILE A 260 -1.30 0.01 19.27
CA ILE A 260 -0.87 -0.11 17.87
C ILE A 260 -0.35 1.24 17.38
N ASP A 261 0.78 1.25 16.70
CA ASP A 261 1.31 2.47 16.09
C ASP A 261 0.66 2.69 14.70
N PRO A 262 -0.05 3.82 14.47
CA PRO A 262 -0.69 4.12 13.19
C PRO A 262 0.28 4.14 12.00
N LEU A 263 1.56 4.33 12.21
CA LEU A 263 2.59 4.32 11.16
C LEU A 263 2.73 2.97 10.45
N TYR A 264 2.29 1.88 11.09
CA TYR A 264 2.33 0.53 10.55
C TYR A 264 0.98 0.01 10.04
N LEU A 265 -0.07 0.84 10.13
CA LEU A 265 -1.40 0.46 9.64
C LEU A 265 -1.51 0.65 8.13
N ALA A 266 -2.09 -0.34 7.46
CA ALA A 266 -2.35 -0.29 6.03
C ALA A 266 -3.46 0.71 5.68
N CYS A 267 -3.31 1.33 4.52
CA CYS A 267 -4.26 2.17 3.83
C CYS A 267 -4.46 1.63 2.42
N GLU A 268 -5.63 1.81 1.83
CA GLU A 268 -5.95 1.29 0.49
C GLU A 268 -6.35 2.41 -0.49
N GLY A 269 -6.14 3.66 -0.08
CA GLY A 269 -6.38 4.85 -0.88
C GLY A 269 -5.45 6.00 -0.53
N ARG A 270 -4.26 5.69 0.04
CA ARG A 270 -3.23 6.68 0.39
C ARG A 270 -1.91 6.33 -0.27
N ALA A 271 -1.13 7.36 -0.53
CA ALA A 271 0.22 7.23 -1.06
C ALA A 271 1.16 8.23 -0.41
N VAL A 272 2.45 7.91 -0.43
CA VAL A 272 3.53 8.84 -0.14
C VAL A 272 4.26 9.21 -1.44
N ILE A 273 4.61 10.49 -1.58
CA ILE A 273 5.21 11.06 -2.79
C ILE A 273 6.50 11.76 -2.40
N VAL A 274 7.60 11.44 -3.07
CA VAL A 274 8.84 12.21 -2.99
C VAL A 274 8.84 13.29 -4.07
N ALA A 275 8.77 14.53 -3.63
CA ALA A 275 8.66 15.71 -4.47
C ALA A 275 9.93 16.58 -4.41
N PRO A 276 10.45 17.09 -5.55
CA PRO A 276 11.53 18.07 -5.53
C PRO A 276 11.16 19.28 -4.69
N ILE A 277 12.08 19.77 -3.83
CA ILE A 277 11.84 20.89 -2.91
C ILE A 277 11.16 22.10 -3.58
N LYS A 278 11.60 22.47 -4.79
CA LYS A 278 11.04 23.63 -5.53
C LYS A 278 9.62 23.39 -6.07
N LYS A 279 9.17 22.14 -6.10
CA LYS A 279 7.87 21.74 -6.66
C LYS A 279 6.90 21.21 -5.61
N ALA A 280 7.37 20.92 -4.39
CA ALA A 280 6.60 20.27 -3.34
C ALA A 280 5.32 21.04 -2.98
N GLY A 281 5.39 22.36 -2.80
CA GLY A 281 4.22 23.18 -2.50
C GLY A 281 3.16 23.14 -3.61
N ARG A 282 3.57 23.21 -4.88
CA ARG A 282 2.66 23.10 -6.02
C ARG A 282 2.03 21.71 -6.12
N MET A 283 2.82 20.66 -5.90
CA MET A 283 2.33 19.28 -5.91
C MET A 283 1.34 19.04 -4.76
N LEU A 284 1.65 19.53 -3.54
CA LEU A 284 0.73 19.46 -2.41
C LEU A 284 -0.59 20.16 -2.72
N ALA A 285 -0.57 21.34 -3.30
CA ALA A 285 -1.77 22.06 -3.70
C ALA A 285 -2.60 21.27 -4.72
N ALA A 286 -1.95 20.66 -5.72
CA ALA A 286 -2.60 19.79 -6.69
C ALA A 286 -3.26 18.56 -6.05
N VAL A 287 -2.59 17.91 -5.09
CA VAL A 287 -3.14 16.79 -4.32
C VAL A 287 -4.36 17.25 -3.51
N ARG A 288 -4.26 18.37 -2.79
CA ARG A 288 -5.34 18.91 -1.94
C ARG A 288 -6.57 19.35 -2.72
N HIS A 289 -6.43 19.67 -4.02
CA HIS A 289 -7.56 20.02 -4.88
C HIS A 289 -8.54 18.83 -5.07
N HIS A 290 -8.05 17.59 -5.01
CA HIS A 290 -8.90 16.41 -5.10
C HIS A 290 -9.51 16.06 -3.72
N PRO A 291 -10.80 15.65 -3.65
CA PRO A 291 -11.46 15.33 -2.37
C PRO A 291 -10.71 14.34 -1.49
N GLN A 292 -10.07 13.30 -2.07
CA GLN A 292 -9.28 12.31 -1.34
C GLN A 292 -7.99 12.87 -0.77
N GLY A 293 -7.45 13.92 -1.39
CA GLY A 293 -6.20 14.57 -1.00
C GLY A 293 -6.35 15.81 -0.12
N ARG A 294 -7.56 16.20 0.27
CA ARG A 294 -7.80 17.44 1.05
C ARG A 294 -6.98 17.53 2.33
N LYS A 295 -6.69 16.39 2.95
CA LYS A 295 -5.89 16.29 4.18
C LYS A 295 -4.44 15.89 3.91
N ALA A 296 -3.98 16.03 2.66
CA ALA A 296 -2.57 15.78 2.34
C ALA A 296 -1.66 16.76 3.07
N GLU A 297 -0.46 16.29 3.45
CA GLU A 297 0.50 17.10 4.20
C GLU A 297 1.94 16.80 3.76
N ILE A 298 2.84 17.79 3.87
CA ILE A 298 4.28 17.54 3.82
C ILE A 298 4.69 17.05 5.19
N ILE A 299 5.02 15.77 5.28
CA ILE A 299 5.30 15.09 6.54
C ILE A 299 6.78 15.00 6.87
N GLY A 300 7.67 15.42 5.98
CA GLY A 300 9.11 15.30 6.19
C GLY A 300 9.94 15.54 4.94
N GLU A 301 11.18 15.10 4.98
CA GLU A 301 12.16 15.34 3.91
C GLU A 301 13.27 14.29 3.87
N VAL A 302 13.96 14.23 2.74
CA VAL A 302 15.24 13.54 2.60
C VAL A 302 16.36 14.45 3.15
N THR A 303 17.25 13.94 3.98
CA THR A 303 18.25 14.76 4.67
C THR A 303 19.62 14.09 4.70
N LYS A 304 20.68 14.89 4.85
CA LYS A 304 22.06 14.43 5.12
C LYS A 304 22.45 14.61 6.60
N THR A 305 21.71 15.40 7.35
CA THR A 305 22.11 15.91 8.67
C THR A 305 21.47 15.19 9.84
N ALA A 306 20.52 14.30 9.59
CA ALA A 306 19.87 13.51 10.62
C ALA A 306 20.08 12.02 10.32
N GLY A 307 20.60 11.26 11.29
CA GLY A 307 20.85 9.82 11.16
C GLY A 307 21.98 9.42 10.21
N ARG A 308 22.06 8.13 9.96
CA ARG A 308 22.98 7.52 8.99
C ARG A 308 22.30 7.36 7.63
N PRO A 309 23.07 7.27 6.53
CA PRO A 309 22.51 6.87 5.25
C PRO A 309 21.73 5.56 5.39
N GLY A 310 20.54 5.51 4.78
CA GLY A 310 19.68 4.32 4.82
C GLY A 310 18.71 4.27 6.00
N GLU A 311 18.73 5.24 6.92
CA GLU A 311 17.84 5.26 8.08
C GLU A 311 16.57 6.10 7.84
N LEU A 312 15.45 5.62 8.38
CA LEU A 312 14.20 6.39 8.53
C LEU A 312 14.09 6.88 9.98
N LEU A 313 13.94 8.18 10.17
CA LEU A 313 13.86 8.83 11.46
C LEU A 313 12.53 9.54 11.65
N LEU A 314 11.91 9.37 12.80
CA LEU A 314 10.75 10.11 13.28
C LEU A 314 11.21 11.20 14.25
N ALA A 315 10.99 12.46 13.91
CA ALA A 315 11.09 13.55 14.87
C ALA A 315 9.82 13.54 15.74
N THR A 316 9.97 13.21 17.00
CA THR A 316 8.85 12.99 17.92
C THR A 316 8.33 14.30 18.50
N LEU A 317 7.08 14.32 18.95
CA LEU A 317 6.46 15.47 19.65
C LEU A 317 7.25 15.90 20.88
N ALA A 318 7.96 14.97 21.52
CA ALA A 318 8.83 15.23 22.66
C ALA A 318 10.18 15.87 22.30
N GLY A 319 10.45 16.12 21.00
CA GLY A 319 11.69 16.75 20.52
C GLY A 319 12.87 15.79 20.28
N GLY A 320 12.67 14.45 20.45
CA GLY A 320 13.66 13.42 20.16
C GLY A 320 13.59 12.90 18.72
N LEU A 321 14.57 12.07 18.34
CA LEU A 321 14.59 11.30 17.11
C LEU A 321 14.44 9.82 17.43
N ARG A 322 13.46 9.14 16.83
CA ARG A 322 13.24 7.69 16.92
C ARG A 322 13.58 7.05 15.57
N LEU A 323 14.42 6.03 15.58
CA LEU A 323 14.62 5.19 14.40
C LEU A 323 13.35 4.38 14.15
N LEU A 324 12.86 4.38 12.92
CA LEU A 324 11.78 3.53 12.48
C LEU A 324 12.34 2.39 11.63
N GLU A 325 11.98 1.17 12.00
CA GLU A 325 12.36 -0.05 11.28
C GLU A 325 11.18 -0.64 10.53
N PRO A 326 11.40 -1.42 9.46
CA PRO A 326 10.33 -2.14 8.81
C PRO A 326 9.60 -3.08 9.78
N LEU A 327 8.34 -3.29 9.56
CA LEU A 327 7.56 -4.25 10.33
C LEU A 327 8.19 -5.65 10.23
N THR A 328 8.37 -6.32 11.37
CA THR A 328 8.96 -7.66 11.40
C THR A 328 7.91 -8.73 11.09
N SER A 329 6.74 -8.61 11.72
CA SER A 329 5.58 -9.50 11.55
C SER A 329 4.29 -8.69 11.59
N GLU A 330 3.21 -9.26 11.07
CA GLU A 330 1.94 -8.57 10.94
C GLU A 330 1.29 -8.24 12.27
N ILE A 331 0.82 -6.99 12.39
CA ILE A 331 -0.02 -6.56 13.51
C ILE A 331 -1.46 -7.06 13.29
N LEU A 332 -1.89 -7.14 12.03
CA LEU A 332 -3.28 -7.44 11.65
C LEU A 332 -3.31 -8.34 10.40
N PRO A 333 -3.55 -9.66 10.53
CA PRO A 333 -3.61 -10.56 9.38
C PRO A 333 -4.84 -10.30 8.50
N ARG A 334 -4.70 -10.56 7.19
CA ARG A 334 -5.79 -10.58 6.21
C ARG A 334 -6.56 -9.25 6.11
N ILE A 335 -5.84 -8.15 5.95
CA ILE A 335 -6.43 -6.83 5.75
C ILE A 335 -6.74 -6.57 4.27
N CYS A 336 -5.97 -7.16 3.37
CA CYS A 336 -6.08 -6.99 1.92
C CYS A 336 -5.98 -8.30 1.14
#